data_1c393986bc59dbf7bdd250935628f5a0
#
_entry.id   1c393986bc59dbf7bdd250935628f5a0
#
_cell.length_a   1.000
_cell.length_b   1.000
_cell.length_c   1.000
_cell.angle_alpha   90.00
_cell.angle_beta   90.00
_cell.angle_gamma   90.00
#
_symmetry.space_group_name_H-M   'P 1'
#
loop_
_entity.id
_entity.type
_entity.pdbx_description
1 polymer ?
#
loop_
_entity_poly.entity_id
_entity_poly.type
_entity_poly.pdbx_seq_one_letter_code
_entity_poly.pdbx_strand_id
1 'polypeptide(L)'
;RFDACLFYFRENEKLTGVYGVHVDDCVTGGEGSKYQAAIHELQKTFEFRKWRQGSGDFCGSQYTQDPNTFEIIMSQEKFTQKIRPLHLSRERARDREAPLDDKEVSCLRAINGSLNWLANQTRPDLATQVSFSQQSFPKPTIGDAIAATDRRILLRAFGTYASIILFFRC
;
A
#
# COMPACT_ATOMS: atom_id res chain seq x y z
N ARG A 1 -2.96 -25.44 2.43
CA ARG A 1 -3.57 -24.30 1.70
C ARG A 1 -3.54 -23.14 2.66
N PHE A 2 -2.66 -22.17 2.45
CA PHE A 2 -2.49 -21.04 3.37
C PHE A 2 -3.46 -19.88 3.06
N ASP A 3 -3.82 -19.70 1.77
CA ASP A 3 -4.75 -18.69 1.31
C ASP A 3 -5.59 -19.24 0.15
N ALA A 4 -6.88 -18.97 0.16
CA ALA A 4 -7.80 -19.43 -0.87
C ALA A 4 -7.62 -18.68 -2.20
N CYS A 5 -7.05 -17.49 -2.17
CA CYS A 5 -6.83 -16.62 -3.32
C CYS A 5 -5.41 -16.72 -3.88
N LEU A 6 -4.57 -17.64 -3.37
CA LEU A 6 -3.21 -17.85 -3.82
C LEU A 6 -3.04 -19.23 -4.47
N PHE A 7 -2.66 -19.26 -5.73
CA PHE A 7 -2.47 -20.46 -6.53
C PHE A 7 -1.00 -20.64 -6.88
N TYR A 8 -0.54 -21.90 -6.87
CA TYR A 8 0.85 -22.28 -7.13
C TYR A 8 0.94 -23.20 -8.31
N PHE A 9 1.89 -22.92 -9.20
CA PHE A 9 2.26 -23.79 -10.31
C PHE A 9 3.52 -24.56 -9.93
N ARG A 10 3.52 -25.86 -10.20
CA ARG A 10 4.67 -26.73 -9.94
C ARG A 10 4.94 -27.63 -11.12
N GLU A 11 6.21 -27.73 -11.49
CA GLU A 11 6.73 -28.71 -12.44
C GLU A 11 7.89 -29.46 -11.77
N ASN A 12 7.86 -30.82 -11.83
CA ASN A 12 8.87 -31.67 -11.20
C ASN A 12 9.19 -31.28 -9.75
N GLU A 13 8.14 -31.04 -8.95
CA GLU A 13 8.20 -30.62 -7.54
C GLU A 13 8.77 -29.20 -7.29
N LYS A 14 9.28 -28.53 -8.32
CA LYS A 14 9.73 -27.15 -8.22
C LYS A 14 8.56 -26.17 -8.39
N LEU A 15 8.56 -25.12 -7.60
CA LEU A 15 7.65 -24.00 -7.79
C LEU A 15 8.03 -23.25 -9.07
N THR A 16 7.12 -23.19 -10.03
CA THR A 16 7.36 -22.53 -11.33
C THR A 16 6.50 -21.27 -11.51
N GLY A 17 5.53 -21.01 -10.63
CA GLY A 17 4.76 -19.79 -10.70
C GLY A 17 3.79 -19.64 -9.55
N VAL A 18 3.35 -18.41 -9.38
CA VAL A 18 2.35 -18.00 -8.39
C VAL A 18 1.33 -17.11 -9.05
N TYR A 19 0.06 -17.26 -8.69
CA TYR A 19 -1.04 -16.42 -9.12
C TYR A 19 -1.87 -16.03 -7.91
N GLY A 20 -1.95 -14.72 -7.65
CA GLY A 20 -2.74 -14.15 -6.56
C GLY A 20 -3.94 -13.38 -7.10
N VAL A 21 -5.08 -13.53 -6.45
CA VAL A 21 -6.34 -12.86 -6.79
C VAL A 21 -6.81 -12.03 -5.61
N HIS A 22 -7.20 -10.79 -5.85
CA HIS A 22 -7.85 -9.95 -4.88
C HIS A 22 -9.05 -9.26 -5.52
N VAL A 23 -10.24 -9.79 -5.24
CA VAL A 23 -11.53 -9.38 -5.84
C VAL A 23 -11.47 -9.48 -7.37
N ASP A 24 -11.29 -8.36 -8.07
CA ASP A 24 -11.18 -8.22 -9.54
C ASP A 24 -9.75 -7.96 -10.03
N ASP A 25 -8.82 -7.72 -9.11
CA ASP A 25 -7.40 -7.55 -9.43
C ASP A 25 -6.64 -8.88 -9.31
N CYS A 26 -5.64 -9.08 -10.17
CA CYS A 26 -4.75 -10.22 -10.08
C CYS A 26 -3.30 -9.84 -10.32
N VAL A 27 -2.40 -10.62 -9.73
CA VAL A 27 -0.95 -10.53 -9.93
C VAL A 27 -0.40 -11.93 -10.14
N THR A 28 0.53 -12.07 -11.06
CA THR A 28 1.15 -13.37 -11.34
C THR A 28 2.60 -13.20 -11.73
N GLY A 29 3.41 -14.21 -11.40
CA GLY A 29 4.79 -14.33 -11.82
C GLY A 29 5.15 -15.80 -11.93
N GLY A 30 5.96 -16.14 -12.93
CA GLY A 30 6.40 -17.52 -13.12
C GLY A 30 6.97 -17.79 -14.50
N GLU A 31 7.44 -19.01 -14.67
CA GLU A 31 8.05 -19.53 -15.88
C GLU A 31 7.61 -20.97 -16.14
N GLY A 32 8.00 -21.51 -17.28
CA GLY A 32 7.71 -22.89 -17.65
C GLY A 32 6.40 -23.08 -18.44
N SER A 33 6.30 -24.22 -19.07
CA SER A 33 5.22 -24.50 -20.04
C SER A 33 3.85 -24.59 -19.38
N LYS A 34 3.75 -25.18 -18.20
CA LYS A 34 2.47 -25.29 -17.46
C LYS A 34 1.97 -23.93 -16.98
N TYR A 35 2.88 -23.09 -16.47
CA TYR A 35 2.54 -21.73 -16.07
C TYR A 35 2.03 -20.92 -17.27
N GLN A 36 2.77 -20.92 -18.38
CA GLN A 36 2.39 -20.20 -19.59
C GLN A 36 1.03 -20.67 -20.16
N ALA A 37 0.80 -21.98 -20.20
CA ALA A 37 -0.46 -22.56 -20.65
C ALA A 37 -1.65 -22.12 -19.77
N ALA A 38 -1.47 -22.13 -18.45
CA ALA A 38 -2.50 -21.70 -17.50
C ALA A 38 -2.81 -20.20 -17.62
N ILE A 39 -1.79 -19.34 -17.77
CA ILE A 39 -1.99 -17.90 -17.97
C ILE A 39 -2.70 -17.63 -19.30
N HIS A 40 -2.33 -18.32 -20.36
CA HIS A 40 -3.02 -18.21 -21.66
C HIS A 40 -4.50 -18.62 -21.56
N GLU A 41 -4.81 -19.71 -20.84
CA GLU A 41 -6.19 -20.15 -20.65
C GLU A 41 -7.00 -19.15 -19.81
N LEU A 42 -6.40 -18.57 -18.76
CA LEU A 42 -7.02 -17.49 -17.98
C LEU A 42 -7.35 -16.28 -18.85
N GLN A 43 -6.40 -15.82 -19.67
CA GLN A 43 -6.61 -14.70 -20.58
C GLN A 43 -7.68 -14.95 -21.63
N LYS A 44 -7.86 -16.21 -22.05
CA LYS A 44 -8.90 -16.63 -22.98
C LYS A 44 -10.27 -16.72 -22.31
N THR A 45 -10.30 -17.14 -21.05
CA THR A 45 -11.55 -17.39 -20.30
C THR A 45 -12.13 -16.11 -19.71
N PHE A 46 -11.27 -15.20 -19.26
CA PHE A 46 -11.67 -13.96 -18.63
C PHE A 46 -11.26 -12.75 -19.47
N GLU A 47 -12.17 -11.81 -19.63
CA GLU A 47 -11.93 -10.55 -20.31
C GLU A 47 -11.16 -9.56 -19.41
N PHE A 48 -9.82 -9.61 -19.49
CA PHE A 48 -8.98 -8.66 -18.75
C PHE A 48 -8.92 -7.31 -19.47
N ARG A 49 -9.27 -6.24 -18.78
CA ARG A 49 -9.21 -4.88 -19.31
C ARG A 49 -7.79 -4.47 -19.73
N LYS A 50 -6.78 -4.82 -18.91
CA LYS A 50 -5.36 -4.54 -19.14
C LYS A 50 -4.52 -5.66 -18.55
N TRP A 51 -3.77 -6.32 -19.41
CA TRP A 51 -2.72 -7.23 -18.99
C TRP A 51 -1.37 -6.54 -19.16
N ARG A 52 -0.61 -6.39 -18.06
CA ARG A 52 0.69 -5.70 -18.08
C ARG A 52 1.78 -6.66 -17.62
N GLN A 53 2.97 -6.53 -18.23
CA GLN A 53 4.17 -7.24 -17.82
C GLN A 53 5.22 -6.25 -17.31
N GLY A 54 5.99 -6.65 -16.31
CA GLY A 54 7.09 -5.87 -15.73
C GLY A 54 6.66 -4.66 -14.91
N SER A 55 5.45 -4.13 -15.09
CA SER A 55 4.93 -3.03 -14.27
C SER A 55 3.42 -3.03 -14.21
N GLY A 56 2.86 -2.63 -13.06
CA GLY A 56 1.40 -2.57 -12.89
C GLY A 56 0.99 -1.97 -11.56
N ASP A 57 -0.31 -1.78 -11.41
CA ASP A 57 -0.92 -1.41 -10.13
C ASP A 57 -1.68 -2.65 -9.60
N PHE A 58 -1.50 -2.97 -8.32
CA PHE A 58 -2.23 -4.05 -7.63
C PHE A 58 -2.53 -3.61 -6.20
N CYS A 59 -3.78 -3.72 -5.78
CA CYS A 59 -4.23 -3.33 -4.43
C CYS A 59 -3.75 -1.94 -3.99
N GLY A 60 -3.75 -0.95 -4.91
CA GLY A 60 -3.37 0.45 -4.60
C GLY A 60 -1.87 0.71 -4.54
N SER A 61 -1.03 -0.30 -4.76
CA SER A 61 0.42 -0.17 -4.87
C SER A 61 0.88 -0.30 -6.32
N GLN A 62 1.98 0.38 -6.66
CA GLN A 62 2.66 0.26 -7.94
C GLN A 62 3.78 -0.76 -7.83
N TYR A 63 3.87 -1.64 -8.81
CA TYR A 63 4.92 -2.65 -8.93
C TYR A 63 5.70 -2.41 -10.21
N THR A 64 7.01 -2.49 -10.13
CA THR A 64 7.91 -2.42 -11.29
C THR A 64 8.97 -3.48 -11.14
N GLN A 65 9.18 -4.30 -12.18
CA GLN A 65 10.21 -5.31 -12.21
C GLN A 65 11.33 -4.89 -13.19
N ASP A 66 12.56 -4.96 -12.73
CA ASP A 66 13.74 -4.81 -13.60
C ASP A 66 13.88 -6.05 -14.48
N PRO A 67 13.94 -5.92 -15.82
CA PRO A 67 13.99 -7.07 -16.72
C PRO A 67 15.31 -7.85 -16.69
N ASN A 68 16.39 -7.27 -16.16
CA ASN A 68 17.72 -7.88 -16.11
C ASN A 68 18.00 -8.53 -14.76
N THR A 69 17.65 -7.82 -13.67
CA THR A 69 17.93 -8.29 -12.30
C THR A 69 16.74 -9.04 -11.69
N PHE A 70 15.55 -8.94 -12.31
CA PHE A 70 14.26 -9.43 -11.78
C PHE A 70 13.87 -8.84 -10.41
N GLU A 71 14.51 -7.77 -10.03
CA GLU A 71 14.17 -7.01 -8.83
C GLU A 71 12.78 -6.40 -8.97
N ILE A 72 11.93 -6.59 -7.94
CA ILE A 72 10.59 -6.00 -7.91
C ILE A 72 10.58 -4.86 -6.90
N ILE A 73 10.25 -3.67 -7.40
CA ILE A 73 10.07 -2.46 -6.61
C ILE A 73 8.58 -2.24 -6.39
N MET A 74 8.16 -2.13 -5.14
CA MET A 74 6.81 -1.75 -4.76
C MET A 74 6.77 -0.32 -4.24
N SER A 75 5.87 0.51 -4.74
CA SER A 75 5.71 1.92 -4.37
C SER A 75 4.24 2.27 -4.13
N GLN A 76 3.97 3.21 -3.23
CA GLN A 76 2.64 3.79 -3.00
C GLN A 76 2.61 5.30 -3.27
N GLU A 77 3.45 5.79 -4.18
CA GLU A 77 3.56 7.21 -4.50
C GLU A 77 2.22 7.84 -4.87
N LYS A 78 1.49 7.23 -5.81
CA LYS A 78 0.17 7.73 -6.24
C LYS A 78 -0.85 7.79 -5.10
N PHE A 79 -0.77 6.87 -4.16
CA PHE A 79 -1.63 6.87 -2.98
C PHE A 79 -1.23 8.00 -2.03
N THR A 80 0.05 8.15 -1.76
CA THR A 80 0.61 9.16 -0.87
C THR A 80 0.21 10.58 -1.31
N GLN A 81 0.29 10.87 -2.60
CA GLN A 81 -0.10 12.17 -3.17
C GLN A 81 -1.58 12.54 -2.96
N LYS A 82 -2.43 11.57 -2.64
CA LYS A 82 -3.86 11.78 -2.38
C LYS A 82 -4.17 12.10 -0.91
N ILE A 83 -3.22 11.89 0.00
CA ILE A 83 -3.42 12.18 1.42
C ILE A 83 -3.49 13.68 1.61
N ARG A 84 -4.60 14.14 2.19
CA ARG A 84 -4.81 15.55 2.46
C ARG A 84 -4.57 15.84 3.93
N PRO A 85 -3.72 16.84 4.27
CA PRO A 85 -3.50 17.24 5.64
C PRO A 85 -4.77 17.90 6.21
N LEU A 86 -4.92 17.83 7.54
CA LEU A 86 -5.95 18.59 8.25
C LEU A 86 -5.54 20.07 8.26
N HIS A 87 -6.43 20.93 7.77
CA HIS A 87 -6.23 22.37 7.79
C HIS A 87 -6.90 22.97 9.04
N LEU A 88 -6.07 23.44 9.96
CA LEU A 88 -6.52 24.20 11.14
C LEU A 88 -6.24 25.69 10.90
N SER A 89 -7.18 26.56 11.30
CA SER A 89 -6.92 28.00 11.34
C SER A 89 -5.82 28.33 12.34
N ARG A 90 -5.13 29.46 12.17
CA ARG A 90 -4.09 29.92 13.12
C ARG A 90 -4.65 30.11 14.54
N GLU A 91 -5.87 30.56 14.64
CA GLU A 91 -6.56 30.76 15.94
C GLU A 91 -6.85 29.41 16.59
N ARG A 92 -7.42 28.46 15.83
CA ARG A 92 -7.73 27.13 16.29
C ARG A 92 -6.49 26.37 16.75
N ALA A 93 -5.37 26.50 16.02
CA ALA A 93 -4.11 25.84 16.33
C ALA A 93 -3.40 26.36 17.60
N ARG A 94 -3.81 27.50 18.17
CA ARG A 94 -3.23 28.06 19.41
C ARG A 94 -3.65 27.29 20.65
N ASP A 95 -4.89 26.82 20.70
CA ASP A 95 -5.43 26.06 21.83
C ASP A 95 -5.27 24.56 21.58
N ARG A 96 -4.11 24.05 21.93
CA ARG A 96 -3.75 22.64 21.70
C ARG A 96 -4.55 21.64 22.52
N GLU A 97 -5.07 22.07 23.66
CA GLU A 97 -5.86 21.22 24.56
C GLU A 97 -7.34 21.17 24.17
N ALA A 98 -7.78 22.05 23.26
CA ALA A 98 -9.15 22.06 22.81
C ALA A 98 -9.48 20.75 22.07
N PRO A 99 -10.69 20.18 22.29
CA PRO A 99 -11.12 19.00 21.58
C PRO A 99 -11.35 19.31 20.09
N LEU A 100 -11.13 18.31 19.25
CA LEU A 100 -11.52 18.38 17.84
C LEU A 100 -13.04 18.34 17.69
N ASP A 101 -13.55 19.05 16.70
CA ASP A 101 -14.93 18.90 16.26
C ASP A 101 -15.13 17.62 15.44
N ASP A 102 -16.39 17.25 15.15
CA ASP A 102 -16.72 15.99 14.43
C ASP A 102 -16.08 15.90 13.03
N LYS A 103 -15.94 17.04 12.34
CA LYS A 103 -15.31 17.10 11.00
C LYS A 103 -13.81 16.92 11.11
N GLU A 104 -13.19 17.60 12.07
CA GLU A 104 -11.75 17.47 12.36
C GLU A 104 -11.41 16.04 12.80
N VAL A 105 -12.25 15.43 13.66
CA VAL A 105 -12.13 14.01 14.08
C VAL A 105 -12.22 13.07 12.88
N SER A 106 -13.19 13.27 12.00
CA SER A 106 -13.36 12.46 10.79
C SER A 106 -12.16 12.59 9.85
N CYS A 107 -11.64 13.81 9.70
CA CYS A 107 -10.44 14.07 8.90
C CYS A 107 -9.19 13.39 9.52
N LEU A 108 -9.00 13.49 10.82
CA LEU A 108 -7.89 12.84 11.53
C LEU A 108 -7.96 11.32 11.41
N ARG A 109 -9.16 10.72 11.49
CA ARG A 109 -9.36 9.27 11.24
C ARG A 109 -8.94 8.88 9.83
N ALA A 110 -9.32 9.66 8.82
CA ALA A 110 -8.95 9.40 7.43
C ALA A 110 -7.43 9.49 7.21
N ILE A 111 -6.77 10.48 7.82
CA ILE A 111 -5.31 10.62 7.77
C ILE A 111 -4.63 9.43 8.44
N ASN A 112 -5.05 9.06 9.67
CA ASN A 112 -4.49 7.93 10.40
C ASN A 112 -4.68 6.61 9.64
N GLY A 113 -5.85 6.39 9.04
CA GLY A 113 -6.11 5.23 8.20
C GLY A 113 -5.19 5.17 6.98
N SER A 114 -4.98 6.30 6.32
CA SER A 114 -4.09 6.41 5.16
C SER A 114 -2.62 6.16 5.53
N LEU A 115 -2.16 6.77 6.63
CA LEU A 115 -0.79 6.56 7.13
C LEU A 115 -0.57 5.12 7.61
N ASN A 116 -1.59 4.51 8.25
CA ASN A 116 -1.52 3.11 8.65
C ASN A 116 -1.44 2.17 7.45
N TRP A 117 -2.15 2.46 6.38
CA TRP A 117 -2.04 1.71 5.12
C TRP A 117 -0.62 1.79 4.56
N LEU A 118 -0.02 2.99 4.50
CA LEU A 118 1.37 3.18 4.10
C LEU A 118 2.34 2.41 5.00
N ALA A 119 2.15 2.51 6.33
CA ALA A 119 3.01 1.86 7.31
C ALA A 119 3.04 0.34 7.16
N ASN A 120 1.88 -0.26 6.86
CA ASN A 120 1.75 -1.70 6.70
C ASN A 120 2.24 -2.23 5.34
N GLN A 121 2.39 -1.38 4.33
CA GLN A 121 2.75 -1.81 2.98
C GLN A 121 4.20 -1.45 2.63
N THR A 122 4.55 -0.17 2.66
CA THR A 122 5.84 0.31 2.15
C THR A 122 6.63 1.17 3.13
N ARG A 123 6.02 1.62 4.23
CA ARG A 123 6.62 2.60 5.15
C ARG A 123 6.52 2.17 6.61
N PRO A 124 7.18 1.06 7.00
CA PRO A 124 7.16 0.58 8.39
C PRO A 124 7.75 1.58 9.40
N ASP A 125 8.56 2.51 8.95
CA ASP A 125 9.09 3.63 9.76
C ASP A 125 7.99 4.57 10.30
N LEU A 126 6.79 4.58 9.71
CA LEU A 126 5.64 5.36 10.17
C LEU A 126 4.82 4.63 11.24
N ALA A 127 4.98 3.33 11.43
CA ALA A 127 4.09 2.50 12.23
C ALA A 127 3.95 2.99 13.68
N THR A 128 5.06 3.34 14.33
CA THR A 128 5.06 3.84 15.70
C THR A 128 4.28 5.15 15.85
N GLN A 129 4.50 6.10 14.94
CA GLN A 129 3.83 7.41 14.98
C GLN A 129 2.34 7.29 14.73
N VAL A 130 1.96 6.44 13.77
CA VAL A 130 0.55 6.15 13.48
C VAL A 130 -0.11 5.51 14.69
N SER A 131 0.54 4.55 15.34
CA SER A 131 0.04 3.90 16.55
C SER A 131 -0.21 4.92 17.68
N PHE A 132 0.73 5.82 17.94
CA PHE A 132 0.55 6.88 18.94
C PHE A 132 -0.60 7.84 18.57
N SER A 133 -0.70 8.25 17.32
CA SER A 133 -1.79 9.12 16.89
C SER A 133 -3.17 8.45 17.03
N GLN A 134 -3.25 7.13 16.85
CA GLN A 134 -4.50 6.38 17.03
C GLN A 134 -4.91 6.25 18.50
N GLN A 135 -3.99 6.33 19.45
CA GLN A 135 -4.28 6.25 20.89
C GLN A 135 -5.01 7.49 21.42
N SER A 136 -4.99 8.62 20.73
CA SER A 136 -5.73 9.82 21.14
C SER A 136 -7.26 9.66 21.06
N PHE A 137 -7.75 8.66 20.32
CA PHE A 137 -9.18 8.40 20.25
C PHE A 137 -9.70 7.73 21.56
N PRO A 138 -10.97 8.01 21.97
CA PRO A 138 -12.03 8.64 21.19
C PRO A 138 -12.10 10.17 21.29
N LYS A 139 -11.26 10.83 22.04
CA LYS A 139 -11.32 12.29 22.32
C LYS A 139 -10.01 12.99 21.94
N PRO A 140 -9.65 13.03 20.66
CA PRO A 140 -8.42 13.68 20.22
C PRO A 140 -8.52 15.19 20.36
N THR A 141 -7.38 15.81 20.65
CA THR A 141 -7.20 17.26 20.78
C THR A 141 -6.60 17.88 19.52
N ILE A 142 -6.60 19.21 19.47
CA ILE A 142 -5.89 19.98 18.44
C ILE A 142 -4.39 19.63 18.43
N GLY A 143 -3.80 19.43 19.62
CA GLY A 143 -2.41 19.01 19.76
C GLY A 143 -2.13 17.66 19.09
N ASP A 144 -3.02 16.68 19.26
CA ASP A 144 -2.92 15.36 18.62
C ASP A 144 -2.99 15.47 17.10
N ALA A 145 -3.92 16.29 16.60
CA ALA A 145 -4.06 16.51 15.16
C ALA A 145 -2.83 17.19 14.54
N ILE A 146 -2.25 18.18 15.24
CA ILE A 146 -1.00 18.83 14.82
C ILE A 146 0.15 17.81 14.81
N ALA A 147 0.26 16.97 15.84
CA ALA A 147 1.29 15.93 15.92
C ALA A 147 1.14 14.90 14.77
N ALA A 148 -0.07 14.43 14.52
CA ALA A 148 -0.36 13.46 13.45
C ALA A 148 -0.10 14.02 12.04
N THR A 149 -0.32 15.34 11.86
CA THR A 149 -0.13 16.04 10.58
C THR A 149 1.19 16.79 10.51
N ASP A 150 2.13 16.55 11.44
CA ASP A 150 3.45 17.17 11.40
C ASP A 150 4.03 17.00 9.99
N ARG A 151 4.43 18.15 9.42
CA ARG A 151 5.01 18.23 8.06
C ARG A 151 6.16 17.25 7.87
N ARG A 152 6.90 16.91 8.95
CA ARG A 152 7.98 15.92 8.91
C ARG A 152 7.47 14.49 8.67
N ILE A 153 6.30 14.14 9.23
CA ILE A 153 5.68 12.83 9.01
C ILE A 153 5.18 12.77 7.56
N LEU A 154 4.45 13.80 7.13
CA LEU A 154 3.95 13.89 5.77
C LEU A 154 5.10 13.97 4.76
N LEU A 155 6.14 14.77 5.00
CA LEU A 155 7.32 14.83 4.12
C LEU A 155 8.09 13.49 4.08
N ARG A 156 8.17 12.77 5.20
CA ARG A 156 8.70 11.40 5.17
C ARG A 156 7.81 10.48 4.35
N ALA A 157 6.49 10.61 4.48
CA ALA A 157 5.55 9.85 3.65
C ALA A 157 5.65 10.23 2.16
N PHE A 158 5.90 11.52 1.84
CA PHE A 158 6.00 12.03 0.47
C PHE A 158 7.42 12.00 -0.11
N GLY A 159 8.46 12.01 0.72
CA GLY A 159 9.82 12.38 0.30
C GLY A 159 10.81 11.24 0.07
N THR A 160 10.52 10.02 0.49
CA THR A 160 11.40 8.88 0.26
C THR A 160 10.56 7.68 -0.08
N TYR A 161 10.64 7.22 -1.31
CA TYR A 161 9.99 5.98 -1.73
C TYR A 161 10.66 4.82 -0.98
N ALA A 162 9.97 4.25 0.01
CA ALA A 162 10.38 2.96 0.51
C ALA A 162 9.98 1.94 -0.55
N SER A 163 10.94 1.53 -1.34
CA SER A 163 10.81 0.40 -2.22
C SER A 163 11.08 -0.84 -1.40
N ILE A 164 10.12 -1.75 -1.30
CA ILE A 164 10.39 -3.10 -0.85
C ILE A 164 10.95 -3.83 -2.05
N ILE A 165 12.23 -4.18 -1.97
CA ILE A 165 12.93 -4.94 -3.01
C ILE A 165 12.65 -6.41 -2.72
N LEU A 166 11.87 -7.05 -3.57
CA LEU A 166 11.64 -8.49 -3.53
C LEU A 166 12.48 -9.13 -4.64
N PHE A 167 13.45 -9.94 -4.28
CA PHE A 167 14.19 -10.74 -5.24
C PHE A 167 13.45 -12.06 -5.46
N PHE A 168 12.85 -12.23 -6.62
CA PHE A 168 12.44 -13.54 -7.11
C PHE A 168 13.48 -14.01 -8.13
N ARG A 169 14.43 -14.83 -7.67
CA ARG A 169 15.27 -15.61 -8.56
C ARG A 169 14.50 -16.90 -8.87
N CYS A 170 13.99 -17.00 -10.09
CA CYS A 170 13.55 -18.27 -10.67
C CYS A 170 14.76 -19.15 -11.00
#